data_f1deb37114d44cd6c64bf68b4b6a081a
#
_entry.id   f1deb37114d44cd6c64bf68b4b6a081a
#
_cell.length_a   1.000
_cell.length_b   1.000
_cell.length_c   1.000
_cell.angle_alpha   90.00
_cell.angle_beta   90.00
_cell.angle_gamma   90.00
#
_symmetry.space_group_name_H-M   'P 1'
#
loop_
_entity.id
_entity.type
_entity.pdbx_description
1 polymer ?
#
loop_
_entity_poly.entity_id
_entity_poly.type
_entity_poly.pdbx_seq_one_letter_code
_entity_poly.pdbx_strand_id
1 'polypeptide(L)'
;LMDEMLENKVKILFTLDCGTSSFNIVDNPRYKDIEVIIIDHHLSEYKLPNVHSVINPNRFDDDSNFKDFAAVGVTFLFLMALRKTIRNSKFFTDLKEPNLVSFLDLVAIGTICDIVNIKNHNRSLVKKGLELIIKRRNKSITSIIDNSKIYSSPSSRDIGFIVGPQINAASRIDDSSLASRLLMTNDENKIEKISKKLFLINEKRKIIEDKIFQEAIIQIEEQKNDKFFIVSNSNWHHG
;
A
#
# COMPACT_ATOMS: atom_id res chain seq x y z
N LEU A 1 19.11 0.10 3.93
CA LEU A 1 18.42 0.51 2.69
C LEU A 1 19.09 1.70 2.02
N MET A 2 19.19 2.91 2.66
CA MET A 2 19.83 4.09 2.03
C MET A 2 21.30 3.82 1.69
N ASP A 3 22.06 3.17 2.56
CA ASP A 3 23.46 2.78 2.28
C ASP A 3 23.55 1.81 1.08
N GLU A 4 22.64 0.86 1.00
CA GLU A 4 22.53 -0.06 -0.14
C GLU A 4 22.21 0.68 -1.45
N MET A 5 21.33 1.70 -1.40
CA MET A 5 21.05 2.54 -2.57
C MET A 5 22.30 3.32 -3.02
N LEU A 6 23.08 3.82 -2.07
CA LEU A 6 24.34 4.53 -2.34
C LEU A 6 25.37 3.59 -2.97
N GLU A 7 25.58 2.39 -2.41
CA GLU A 7 26.47 1.35 -2.94
C GLU A 7 26.09 0.95 -4.36
N ASN A 8 24.79 0.81 -4.63
CA ASN A 8 24.26 0.51 -5.96
C ASN A 8 24.22 1.72 -6.91
N LYS A 9 24.75 2.88 -6.50
CA LYS A 9 24.83 4.11 -7.30
C LYS A 9 23.46 4.57 -7.81
N VAL A 10 22.41 4.38 -7.01
CA VAL A 10 21.05 4.84 -7.31
C VAL A 10 21.07 6.37 -7.45
N LYS A 11 20.47 6.91 -8.50
CA LYS A 11 20.39 8.34 -8.77
C LYS A 11 19.06 8.95 -8.34
N ILE A 12 17.98 8.21 -8.52
CA ILE A 12 16.61 8.66 -8.17
C ILE A 12 15.99 7.59 -7.29
N LEU A 13 15.44 8.02 -6.15
CA LEU A 13 14.68 7.18 -5.22
C LEU A 13 13.26 7.72 -5.11
N PHE A 14 12.28 6.88 -5.38
CA PHE A 14 10.89 7.16 -5.06
C PHE A 14 10.53 6.49 -3.73
N THR A 15 10.05 7.26 -2.76
CA THR A 15 9.39 6.70 -1.58
C THR A 15 7.88 6.80 -1.78
N LEU A 16 7.16 5.70 -1.54
CA LEU A 16 5.72 5.62 -1.73
C LEU A 16 5.08 5.29 -0.39
N ASP A 17 4.06 6.06 -0.01
CA ASP A 17 3.32 5.89 1.25
C ASP A 17 4.17 6.12 2.51
N CYS A 18 5.28 6.81 2.36
CA CYS A 18 6.18 7.18 3.46
C CYS A 18 7.14 8.28 3.02
N GLY A 19 7.78 8.90 4.01
CA GLY A 19 8.89 9.81 3.75
C GLY A 19 8.63 11.25 4.18
N THR A 20 7.39 11.71 4.23
CA THR A 20 7.04 13.11 4.57
C THR A 20 7.62 13.57 5.93
N SER A 21 7.76 12.64 6.90
CA SER A 21 8.33 12.94 8.23
C SER A 21 9.71 12.28 8.45
N SER A 22 10.40 11.84 7.40
CA SER A 22 11.65 11.08 7.51
C SER A 22 12.91 11.96 7.45
N PHE A 23 12.89 13.13 8.08
CA PHE A 23 13.96 14.16 8.04
C PHE A 23 15.35 13.58 8.31
N ASN A 24 15.52 12.83 9.41
CA ASN A 24 16.81 12.30 9.84
C ASN A 24 17.48 11.35 8.82
N ILE A 25 16.69 10.81 7.91
CA ILE A 25 17.16 9.89 6.87
C ILE A 25 17.43 10.64 5.58
N VAL A 26 16.43 11.35 5.06
CA VAL A 26 16.49 11.95 3.73
C VAL A 26 17.31 13.25 3.70
N ASP A 27 17.37 13.98 4.81
CA ASP A 27 18.17 15.21 4.94
C ASP A 27 19.66 14.92 5.27
N ASN A 28 20.04 13.65 5.39
CA ASN A 28 21.41 13.29 5.73
C ASN A 28 22.36 13.60 4.57
N PRO A 29 23.39 14.44 4.77
CA PRO A 29 24.34 14.86 3.72
C PRO A 29 25.05 13.71 3.02
N ARG A 30 25.13 12.54 3.65
CA ARG A 30 25.70 11.32 3.07
C ARG A 30 24.97 10.86 1.80
N TYR A 31 23.67 11.16 1.70
CA TYR A 31 22.82 10.72 0.59
C TYR A 31 22.48 11.84 -0.41
N LYS A 32 23.22 12.96 -0.37
CA LYS A 32 23.01 14.13 -1.21
C LYS A 32 23.03 13.88 -2.72
N ASP A 33 23.68 12.79 -3.15
CA ASP A 33 23.80 12.41 -4.57
C ASP A 33 22.64 11.53 -5.05
N ILE A 34 21.68 11.24 -4.16
CA ILE A 34 20.44 10.53 -4.47
C ILE A 34 19.31 11.54 -4.49
N GLU A 35 18.70 11.77 -5.65
CA GLU A 35 17.49 12.59 -5.77
C GLU A 35 16.29 11.82 -5.20
N VAL A 36 15.74 12.29 -4.09
CA VAL A 36 14.60 11.64 -3.45
C VAL A 36 13.31 12.34 -3.87
N ILE A 37 12.35 11.59 -4.33
CA ILE A 37 10.98 12.02 -4.64
C ILE A 37 10.03 11.29 -3.71
N ILE A 38 9.37 12.04 -2.83
CA ILE A 38 8.41 11.51 -1.86
C ILE A 38 7.01 11.62 -2.45
N ILE A 39 6.28 10.50 -2.51
CA ILE A 39 4.86 10.45 -2.86
C ILE A 39 4.11 9.86 -1.67
N ASP A 40 3.43 10.71 -0.93
CA ASP A 40 2.86 10.37 0.37
C ASP A 40 1.48 10.99 0.56
N HIS A 41 0.76 10.64 1.61
CA HIS A 41 -0.54 11.23 1.97
C HIS A 41 -0.71 11.45 3.48
N HIS A 42 0.28 11.07 4.28
CA HIS A 42 0.24 11.31 5.72
C HIS A 42 0.28 12.79 6.04
N LEU A 43 -0.23 13.16 7.21
CA LEU A 43 -0.16 14.55 7.68
C LEU A 43 1.30 14.99 7.75
N SER A 44 1.60 16.15 7.16
CA SER A 44 2.95 16.70 7.19
C SER A 44 3.15 17.64 8.38
N GLU A 45 4.38 17.78 8.80
CA GLU A 45 4.79 18.94 9.60
C GLU A 45 4.79 20.20 8.73
N TYR A 46 4.87 21.38 9.37
CA TYR A 46 4.98 22.64 8.65
C TYR A 46 6.27 22.70 7.79
N LYS A 47 7.37 22.19 8.36
CA LYS A 47 8.64 22.02 7.65
C LYS A 47 8.61 20.71 6.87
N LEU A 48 9.02 20.74 5.62
CA LEU A 48 9.18 19.55 4.79
C LEU A 48 10.65 19.10 4.74
N PRO A 49 10.91 17.82 4.47
CA PRO A 49 12.26 17.33 4.20
C PRO A 49 12.91 18.06 3.01
N ASN A 50 14.21 18.29 3.08
CA ASN A 50 14.99 18.92 2.00
C ASN A 50 15.37 17.88 0.94
N VAL A 51 14.40 17.53 0.10
CA VAL A 51 14.54 16.53 -0.97
C VAL A 51 14.16 17.15 -2.32
N HIS A 52 14.38 16.40 -3.40
CA HIS A 52 14.05 16.88 -4.75
C HIS A 52 12.57 17.28 -4.88
N SER A 53 11.66 16.48 -4.36
CA SER A 53 10.23 16.78 -4.41
C SER A 53 9.43 16.03 -3.33
N VAL A 54 8.42 16.70 -2.75
CA VAL A 54 7.42 16.12 -1.86
C VAL A 54 6.03 16.31 -2.48
N ILE A 55 5.45 15.23 -2.97
CA ILE A 55 4.11 15.19 -3.56
C ILE A 55 3.17 14.59 -2.51
N ASN A 56 2.46 15.46 -1.80
CA ASN A 56 1.58 15.07 -0.71
C ASN A 56 0.44 16.09 -0.59
N PRO A 57 -0.84 15.69 -0.80
CA PRO A 57 -1.97 16.62 -0.71
C PRO A 57 -2.27 17.09 0.72
N ASN A 58 -1.67 16.48 1.74
CA ASN A 58 -1.83 16.87 3.15
C ASN A 58 -0.69 17.76 3.67
N ARG A 59 0.08 18.38 2.78
CA ARG A 59 1.01 19.46 3.11
C ARG A 59 0.23 20.71 3.55
N PHE A 60 0.84 21.52 4.41
CA PHE A 60 0.24 22.77 4.88
C PHE A 60 0.05 23.81 3.76
N ASP A 61 0.90 23.77 2.75
CA ASP A 61 0.90 24.67 1.60
C ASP A 61 0.13 24.10 0.38
N ASP A 62 -0.55 22.96 0.52
CA ASP A 62 -1.37 22.36 -0.53
C ASP A 62 -2.83 22.79 -0.39
N ASP A 63 -3.39 23.36 -1.45
CA ASP A 63 -4.78 23.81 -1.56
C ASP A 63 -5.63 22.91 -2.47
N SER A 64 -5.08 21.77 -2.90
CA SER A 64 -5.79 20.83 -3.75
C SER A 64 -6.96 20.14 -3.02
N ASN A 65 -7.91 19.62 -3.81
CA ASN A 65 -9.04 18.85 -3.31
C ASN A 65 -8.71 17.33 -3.20
N PHE A 66 -7.42 16.97 -3.04
CA PHE A 66 -6.98 15.56 -3.03
C PHE A 66 -6.61 15.04 -1.64
N LYS A 67 -6.97 15.74 -0.57
CA LYS A 67 -6.62 15.40 0.83
C LYS A 67 -7.13 14.02 1.28
N ASP A 68 -8.20 13.53 0.67
CA ASP A 68 -8.74 12.20 0.95
C ASP A 68 -8.05 11.07 0.16
N PHE A 69 -7.01 11.36 -0.65
CA PHE A 69 -6.34 10.32 -1.42
C PHE A 69 -5.39 9.49 -0.56
N ALA A 70 -5.42 8.17 -0.73
CA ALA A 70 -4.34 7.29 -0.29
C ALA A 70 -3.10 7.49 -1.18
N ALA A 71 -1.93 7.11 -0.70
CA ALA A 71 -0.68 7.26 -1.46
C ALA A 71 -0.72 6.58 -2.84
N VAL A 72 -1.43 5.46 -2.98
CA VAL A 72 -1.66 4.80 -4.28
C VAL A 72 -2.41 5.69 -5.27
N GLY A 73 -3.39 6.46 -4.78
CA GLY A 73 -4.14 7.43 -5.58
C GLY A 73 -3.27 8.61 -5.98
N VAL A 74 -2.46 9.16 -5.07
CA VAL A 74 -1.49 10.22 -5.34
C VAL A 74 -0.46 9.75 -6.37
N THR A 75 0.06 8.52 -6.20
CA THR A 75 0.98 7.88 -7.16
C THR A 75 0.34 7.74 -8.54
N PHE A 76 -0.93 7.38 -8.61
CA PHE A 76 -1.65 7.28 -9.88
C PHE A 76 -1.77 8.65 -10.59
N LEU A 77 -2.08 9.72 -9.85
CA LEU A 77 -2.12 11.07 -10.39
C LEU A 77 -0.74 11.52 -10.88
N PHE A 78 0.32 11.25 -10.10
CA PHE A 78 1.70 11.49 -10.51
C PHE A 78 2.03 10.79 -11.84
N LEU A 79 1.70 9.50 -11.96
CA LEU A 79 1.92 8.73 -13.19
C LEU A 79 1.13 9.29 -14.38
N MET A 80 -0.09 9.80 -14.16
CA MET A 80 -0.86 10.48 -15.21
C MET A 80 -0.17 11.76 -15.69
N ALA A 81 0.33 12.59 -14.77
CA ALA A 81 1.05 13.81 -15.07
C ALA A 81 2.38 13.50 -15.78
N LEU A 82 3.16 12.57 -15.24
CA LEU A 82 4.42 12.11 -15.82
C LEU A 82 4.21 11.60 -17.27
N ARG A 83 3.24 10.71 -17.47
CA ARG A 83 2.90 10.20 -18.81
C ARG A 83 2.56 11.32 -19.78
N LYS A 84 1.76 12.31 -19.35
CA LYS A 84 1.41 13.49 -20.17
C LYS A 84 2.68 14.28 -20.56
N THR A 85 3.57 14.52 -19.65
CA THR A 85 4.84 15.25 -19.88
C THR A 85 5.74 14.50 -20.85
N ILE A 86 5.93 13.19 -20.63
CA ILE A 86 6.75 12.32 -21.50
C ILE A 86 6.15 12.20 -22.90
N ARG A 87 4.82 12.15 -23.03
CA ARG A 87 4.16 12.16 -24.33
C ARG A 87 4.46 13.44 -25.11
N ASN A 88 4.44 14.58 -24.46
CA ASN A 88 4.74 15.88 -25.06
C ASN A 88 6.21 15.98 -25.53
N SER A 89 7.14 15.26 -24.90
CA SER A 89 8.54 15.18 -25.31
C SER A 89 8.80 14.17 -26.43
N LYS A 90 7.76 13.57 -27.02
CA LYS A 90 7.81 12.54 -28.08
C LYS A 90 8.56 11.25 -27.67
N PHE A 91 8.74 10.99 -26.38
CA PHE A 91 9.43 9.80 -25.86
C PHE A 91 8.77 8.48 -26.31
N PHE A 92 7.44 8.47 -26.50
CA PHE A 92 6.69 7.29 -26.94
C PHE A 92 6.66 7.09 -28.46
N THR A 93 7.52 7.75 -29.25
CA THR A 93 7.54 7.57 -30.71
C THR A 93 7.76 6.11 -31.10
N ASP A 94 8.74 5.46 -30.42
CA ASP A 94 9.13 4.07 -30.70
C ASP A 94 8.75 3.10 -29.56
N LEU A 95 8.17 3.60 -28.49
CA LEU A 95 7.78 2.84 -27.31
C LEU A 95 6.27 2.88 -27.12
N LYS A 96 5.67 1.72 -26.81
CA LYS A 96 4.24 1.67 -26.50
C LYS A 96 3.95 2.42 -25.21
N GLU A 97 3.06 3.42 -25.28
CA GLU A 97 2.61 4.16 -24.13
C GLU A 97 1.87 3.25 -23.12
N PRO A 98 2.20 3.33 -21.82
CA PRO A 98 1.56 2.49 -20.82
C PRO A 98 0.08 2.85 -20.64
N ASN A 99 -0.76 1.82 -20.55
CA ASN A 99 -2.19 1.98 -20.24
C ASN A 99 -2.41 2.08 -18.75
N LEU A 100 -2.39 3.30 -18.20
CA LEU A 100 -2.57 3.52 -16.76
C LEU A 100 -3.95 3.06 -16.25
N VAL A 101 -4.99 3.05 -17.10
CA VAL A 101 -6.32 2.59 -16.69
C VAL A 101 -6.30 1.12 -16.24
N SER A 102 -5.37 0.31 -16.76
CA SER A 102 -5.24 -1.09 -16.34
C SER A 102 -4.79 -1.27 -14.88
N PHE A 103 -4.23 -0.24 -14.25
CA PHE A 103 -3.79 -0.26 -12.85
C PHE A 103 -4.84 0.25 -11.85
N LEU A 104 -6.04 0.60 -12.31
CA LEU A 104 -7.10 1.07 -11.42
C LEU A 104 -7.60 -0.01 -10.45
N ASP A 105 -7.39 -1.28 -10.74
CA ASP A 105 -7.61 -2.38 -9.81
C ASP A 105 -6.72 -2.26 -8.56
N LEU A 106 -5.42 -1.98 -8.75
CA LEU A 106 -4.48 -1.74 -7.66
C LEU A 106 -4.82 -0.44 -6.90
N VAL A 107 -5.21 0.62 -7.61
CA VAL A 107 -5.66 1.88 -7.00
C VAL A 107 -6.89 1.64 -6.13
N ALA A 108 -7.85 0.85 -6.58
CA ALA A 108 -9.03 0.52 -5.78
C ALA A 108 -8.68 -0.28 -4.53
N ILE A 109 -7.82 -1.29 -4.66
CA ILE A 109 -7.37 -2.10 -3.52
C ILE A 109 -6.68 -1.21 -2.48
N GLY A 110 -5.68 -0.43 -2.88
CA GLY A 110 -4.93 0.43 -1.96
C GLY A 110 -5.84 1.47 -1.30
N THR A 111 -6.70 2.15 -2.05
CA THR A 111 -7.65 3.15 -1.52
C THR A 111 -8.62 2.55 -0.49
N ILE A 112 -9.13 1.33 -0.74
CA ILE A 112 -10.04 0.65 0.19
C ILE A 112 -9.28 0.18 1.43
N CYS A 113 -8.10 -0.41 1.27
CA CYS A 113 -7.33 -1.00 2.36
C CYS A 113 -6.71 0.05 3.29
N ASP A 114 -6.45 1.24 2.79
CA ASP A 114 -5.96 2.39 3.56
C ASP A 114 -7.07 3.13 4.33
N ILE A 115 -8.33 2.71 4.16
CA ILE A 115 -9.51 3.22 4.90
C ILE A 115 -9.71 4.74 4.73
N VAL A 116 -9.26 5.31 3.63
CA VAL A 116 -9.51 6.73 3.31
C VAL A 116 -10.94 6.97 2.84
N ASN A 117 -11.39 8.22 2.87
CA ASN A 117 -12.74 8.59 2.46
C ASN A 117 -13.01 8.26 0.98
N ILE A 118 -13.97 7.38 0.72
CA ILE A 118 -14.38 7.01 -0.65
C ILE A 118 -15.44 8.00 -1.15
N LYS A 119 -15.00 9.25 -1.38
CA LYS A 119 -15.82 10.36 -1.90
C LYS A 119 -15.24 10.88 -3.21
N ASN A 120 -16.00 11.69 -3.92
CA ASN A 120 -15.57 12.43 -5.12
C ASN A 120 -14.71 11.57 -6.09
N HIS A 121 -13.48 11.96 -6.31
CA HIS A 121 -12.54 11.29 -7.22
C HIS A 121 -12.21 9.87 -6.76
N ASN A 122 -11.98 9.64 -5.44
CA ASN A 122 -11.74 8.31 -4.89
C ASN A 122 -12.88 7.35 -5.23
N ARG A 123 -14.13 7.80 -5.11
CA ARG A 123 -15.29 6.97 -5.46
C ARG A 123 -15.27 6.53 -6.91
N SER A 124 -14.91 7.44 -7.82
CA SER A 124 -14.83 7.13 -9.25
C SER A 124 -13.71 6.14 -9.57
N LEU A 125 -12.53 6.32 -8.97
CA LEU A 125 -11.39 5.43 -9.15
C LEU A 125 -11.67 4.04 -8.56
N VAL A 126 -12.21 3.96 -7.35
CA VAL A 126 -12.59 2.70 -6.69
C VAL A 126 -13.64 1.96 -7.49
N LYS A 127 -14.72 2.64 -7.94
CA LYS A 127 -15.75 2.03 -8.78
C LYS A 127 -15.15 1.42 -10.04
N LYS A 128 -14.31 2.18 -10.73
CA LYS A 128 -13.67 1.72 -11.97
C LYS A 128 -12.69 0.56 -11.72
N GLY A 129 -11.95 0.61 -10.64
CA GLY A 129 -11.03 -0.47 -10.24
C GLY A 129 -11.79 -1.76 -9.88
N LEU A 130 -12.89 -1.68 -9.14
CA LEU A 130 -13.75 -2.84 -8.85
C LEU A 130 -14.32 -3.47 -10.13
N GLU A 131 -14.72 -2.67 -11.13
CA GLU A 131 -15.12 -3.18 -12.45
C GLU A 131 -13.99 -3.99 -13.14
N LEU A 132 -12.73 -3.57 -12.98
CA LEU A 132 -11.58 -4.32 -13.52
C LEU A 132 -11.32 -5.60 -12.74
N ILE A 133 -11.42 -5.58 -11.42
CA ILE A 133 -11.30 -6.76 -10.56
C ILE A 133 -12.34 -7.82 -10.95
N ILE A 134 -13.59 -7.41 -11.12
CA ILE A 134 -14.69 -8.29 -11.56
C ILE A 134 -14.38 -8.92 -12.93
N LYS A 135 -13.74 -8.18 -13.84
CA LYS A 135 -13.31 -8.69 -15.15
C LYS A 135 -12.11 -9.63 -15.09
N ARG A 136 -11.53 -9.86 -13.88
CA ARG A 136 -10.47 -10.86 -13.62
C ARG A 136 -9.25 -10.73 -14.55
N ARG A 137 -8.88 -9.49 -14.92
CA ARG A 137 -7.75 -9.25 -15.84
C ARG A 137 -6.40 -9.39 -15.18
N ASN A 138 -6.31 -9.06 -13.90
CA ASN A 138 -5.11 -9.19 -13.10
C ASN A 138 -5.07 -10.58 -12.47
N LYS A 139 -4.21 -11.46 -13.00
CA LYS A 139 -4.10 -12.85 -12.58
C LYS A 139 -3.74 -12.99 -11.10
N SER A 140 -2.90 -12.09 -10.58
CA SER A 140 -2.46 -12.09 -9.19
C SER A 140 -3.62 -11.80 -8.24
N ILE A 141 -4.37 -10.73 -8.50
CA ILE A 141 -5.57 -10.37 -7.73
C ILE A 141 -6.62 -11.49 -7.83
N THR A 142 -6.83 -12.02 -9.04
CA THR A 142 -7.74 -13.13 -9.31
C THR A 142 -7.39 -14.35 -8.45
N SER A 143 -6.12 -14.72 -8.38
CA SER A 143 -5.64 -15.85 -7.60
C SER A 143 -5.85 -15.67 -6.09
N ILE A 144 -5.68 -14.45 -5.55
CA ILE A 144 -6.01 -14.14 -4.14
C ILE A 144 -7.51 -14.33 -3.89
N ILE A 145 -8.37 -13.82 -4.79
CA ILE A 145 -9.83 -13.94 -4.68
C ILE A 145 -10.27 -15.41 -4.71
N ASP A 146 -9.70 -16.21 -5.61
CA ASP A 146 -10.03 -17.63 -5.75
C ASP A 146 -9.62 -18.44 -4.51
N ASN A 147 -8.41 -18.22 -3.99
CA ASN A 147 -7.96 -18.85 -2.75
C ASN A 147 -8.85 -18.49 -1.56
N SER A 148 -9.50 -17.32 -1.59
CA SER A 148 -10.42 -16.86 -0.54
C SER A 148 -11.84 -17.40 -0.69
N LYS A 149 -12.12 -18.20 -1.72
CA LYS A 149 -13.44 -18.78 -2.01
C LYS A 149 -14.55 -17.72 -2.19
N ILE A 150 -14.20 -16.57 -2.76
CA ILE A 150 -15.16 -15.54 -3.13
C ILE A 150 -15.75 -15.91 -4.50
N TYR A 151 -16.90 -16.56 -4.50
CA TYR A 151 -17.54 -17.06 -5.73
C TYR A 151 -18.45 -16.04 -6.42
N SER A 152 -18.80 -14.95 -5.76
CA SER A 152 -19.56 -13.83 -6.31
C SER A 152 -18.63 -12.72 -6.80
N SER A 153 -19.22 -11.68 -7.41
CA SER A 153 -18.48 -10.46 -7.75
C SER A 153 -17.93 -9.80 -6.48
N PRO A 154 -16.61 -9.60 -6.36
CA PRO A 154 -15.99 -9.01 -5.18
C PRO A 154 -16.53 -7.61 -4.91
N SER A 155 -16.97 -7.36 -3.68
CA SER A 155 -17.38 -6.05 -3.20
C SER A 155 -16.20 -5.29 -2.57
N SER A 156 -16.37 -4.01 -2.27
CA SER A 156 -15.39 -3.23 -1.51
C SER A 156 -15.12 -3.84 -0.12
N ARG A 157 -16.14 -4.46 0.50
CA ARG A 157 -15.97 -5.19 1.77
C ARG A 157 -15.04 -6.40 1.61
N ASP A 158 -15.22 -7.19 0.55
CA ASP A 158 -14.34 -8.34 0.29
C ASP A 158 -12.90 -7.90 0.05
N ILE A 159 -12.71 -6.79 -0.67
CA ILE A 159 -11.38 -6.23 -0.86
C ILE A 159 -10.77 -5.79 0.48
N GLY A 160 -11.49 -5.02 1.29
CA GLY A 160 -10.95 -4.49 2.56
C GLY A 160 -10.74 -5.56 3.64
N PHE A 161 -11.62 -6.57 3.73
CA PHE A 161 -11.59 -7.53 4.85
C PHE A 161 -11.05 -8.91 4.48
N ILE A 162 -10.88 -9.22 3.20
CA ILE A 162 -10.39 -10.53 2.75
C ILE A 162 -9.12 -10.39 1.91
N VAL A 163 -9.14 -9.58 0.84
CA VAL A 163 -8.01 -9.44 -0.09
C VAL A 163 -6.87 -8.63 0.54
N GLY A 164 -7.18 -7.45 1.09
CA GLY A 164 -6.21 -6.57 1.73
C GLY A 164 -5.43 -7.24 2.87
N PRO A 165 -6.10 -7.89 3.84
CA PRO A 165 -5.42 -8.62 4.90
C PRO A 165 -4.44 -9.69 4.42
N GLN A 166 -4.72 -10.39 3.31
CA GLN A 166 -3.78 -11.36 2.74
C GLN A 166 -2.53 -10.68 2.15
N ILE A 167 -2.71 -9.56 1.46
CA ILE A 167 -1.59 -8.76 0.93
C ILE A 167 -0.71 -8.27 2.07
N ASN A 168 -1.32 -7.77 3.15
CA ASN A 168 -0.61 -7.23 4.31
C ASN A 168 -0.01 -8.28 5.25
N ALA A 169 -0.51 -9.51 5.24
CA ALA A 169 -0.09 -10.52 6.21
C ALA A 169 1.41 -10.84 6.15
N ALA A 170 2.00 -10.81 4.97
CA ALA A 170 3.41 -11.11 4.78
C ALA A 170 4.33 -10.11 5.49
N SER A 171 4.02 -8.82 5.43
CA SER A 171 4.82 -7.77 6.09
C SER A 171 4.79 -7.87 7.62
N ARG A 172 3.80 -8.56 8.18
CA ARG A 172 3.62 -8.71 9.63
C ARG A 172 4.36 -9.90 10.23
N ILE A 173 4.41 -11.04 9.52
CA ILE A 173 4.89 -12.32 10.09
C ILE A 173 5.84 -13.11 9.18
N ASP A 174 6.18 -12.63 7.98
CA ASP A 174 7.05 -13.31 7.00
C ASP A 174 7.82 -12.26 6.16
N ASP A 175 8.17 -12.59 4.95
CA ASP A 175 8.87 -11.75 3.97
C ASP A 175 7.94 -10.67 3.40
N SER A 176 8.19 -9.40 3.76
CA SER A 176 7.42 -8.24 3.32
C SER A 176 7.38 -8.04 1.80
N SER A 177 8.34 -8.61 1.05
CA SER A 177 8.40 -8.51 -0.41
C SER A 177 7.45 -9.47 -1.15
N LEU A 178 6.82 -10.42 -0.47
CA LEU A 178 5.97 -11.44 -1.13
C LEU A 178 4.80 -10.84 -1.90
N ALA A 179 4.12 -9.88 -1.31
CA ALA A 179 2.95 -9.25 -1.94
C ALA A 179 3.35 -8.45 -3.19
N SER A 180 4.42 -7.66 -3.13
CA SER A 180 4.92 -6.92 -4.29
C SER A 180 5.40 -7.87 -5.40
N ARG A 181 6.13 -8.95 -5.06
CA ARG A 181 6.54 -9.98 -6.02
C ARG A 181 5.35 -10.65 -6.69
N LEU A 182 4.27 -10.92 -5.95
CA LEU A 182 3.03 -11.45 -6.53
C LEU A 182 2.42 -10.49 -7.55
N LEU A 183 2.30 -9.21 -7.19
CA LEU A 183 1.65 -8.21 -8.04
C LEU A 183 2.49 -7.83 -9.29
N MET A 184 3.80 -8.07 -9.25
CA MET A 184 4.75 -7.75 -10.34
C MET A 184 4.99 -8.92 -11.30
N THR A 185 4.68 -10.17 -10.92
CA THR A 185 4.95 -11.34 -11.77
C THR A 185 3.82 -11.64 -12.75
N ASN A 186 4.20 -12.11 -13.94
CA ASN A 186 3.27 -12.65 -14.93
C ASN A 186 3.36 -14.18 -15.05
N ASP A 187 4.23 -14.82 -14.27
CA ASP A 187 4.43 -16.27 -14.23
C ASP A 187 3.32 -16.93 -13.42
N GLU A 188 2.47 -17.71 -14.07
CA GLU A 188 1.29 -18.34 -13.45
C GLU A 188 1.66 -19.28 -12.30
N ASN A 189 2.76 -20.03 -12.41
CA ASN A 189 3.23 -20.92 -11.36
C ASN A 189 3.69 -20.12 -10.12
N LYS A 190 4.35 -18.98 -10.32
CA LYS A 190 4.74 -18.09 -9.22
C LYS A 190 3.51 -17.43 -8.60
N ILE A 191 2.55 -16.99 -9.41
CA ILE A 191 1.28 -16.42 -8.94
C ILE A 191 0.58 -17.42 -8.03
N GLU A 192 0.37 -18.66 -8.47
CA GLU A 192 -0.29 -19.69 -7.68
C GLU A 192 0.46 -19.98 -6.37
N LYS A 193 1.79 -20.18 -6.45
CA LYS A 193 2.61 -20.50 -5.28
C LYS A 193 2.59 -19.36 -4.25
N ILE A 194 2.76 -18.11 -4.68
CA ILE A 194 2.86 -16.96 -3.77
C ILE A 194 1.46 -16.64 -3.19
N SER A 195 0.41 -16.66 -3.99
CA SER A 195 -0.95 -16.39 -3.50
C SER A 195 -1.42 -17.40 -2.46
N LYS A 196 -1.13 -18.72 -2.68
CA LYS A 196 -1.37 -19.76 -1.66
C LYS A 196 -0.55 -19.51 -0.38
N LYS A 197 0.72 -19.11 -0.53
CA LYS A 197 1.54 -18.78 0.64
C LYS A 197 0.95 -17.58 1.41
N LEU A 198 0.54 -16.52 0.75
CA LEU A 198 -0.10 -15.36 1.39
C LEU A 198 -1.39 -15.74 2.11
N PHE A 199 -2.21 -16.60 1.52
CA PHE A 199 -3.40 -17.13 2.17
C PHE A 199 -3.05 -17.84 3.48
N LEU A 200 -2.09 -18.77 3.47
CA LEU A 200 -1.66 -19.51 4.66
C LEU A 200 -1.06 -18.60 5.74
N ILE A 201 -0.27 -17.61 5.36
CA ILE A 201 0.28 -16.61 6.27
C ILE A 201 -0.84 -15.82 6.95
N ASN A 202 -1.87 -15.41 6.20
CA ASN A 202 -3.01 -14.69 6.78
C ASN A 202 -3.84 -15.58 7.72
N GLU A 203 -4.03 -16.86 7.42
CA GLU A 203 -4.70 -17.79 8.35
C GLU A 203 -3.88 -17.95 9.64
N LYS A 204 -2.55 -18.05 9.54
CA LYS A 204 -1.66 -18.06 10.71
C LYS A 204 -1.78 -16.78 11.54
N ARG A 205 -1.84 -15.61 10.87
CA ARG A 205 -2.05 -14.32 11.54
C ARG A 205 -3.35 -14.29 12.33
N LYS A 206 -4.46 -14.78 11.76
CA LYS A 206 -5.76 -14.85 12.44
C LYS A 206 -5.71 -15.71 13.70
N ILE A 207 -5.01 -16.85 13.65
CA ILE A 207 -4.85 -17.73 14.82
C ILE A 207 -4.07 -17.01 15.93
N ILE A 208 -3.01 -16.28 15.57
CA ILE A 208 -2.22 -15.50 16.55
C ILE A 208 -3.09 -14.39 17.16
N GLU A 209 -3.84 -13.67 16.33
CA GLU A 209 -4.75 -12.60 16.75
C GLU A 209 -5.83 -13.12 17.72
N ASP A 210 -6.47 -14.24 17.39
CA ASP A 210 -7.50 -14.86 18.24
C ASP A 210 -6.91 -15.29 19.60
N LYS A 211 -5.72 -15.90 19.60
CA LYS A 211 -5.03 -16.26 20.84
C LYS A 211 -4.76 -15.04 21.71
N ILE A 212 -4.21 -13.97 21.13
CA ILE A 212 -3.95 -12.71 21.85
C ILE A 212 -5.25 -12.12 22.41
N PHE A 213 -6.31 -12.14 21.61
CA PHE A 213 -7.62 -11.66 22.01
C PHE A 213 -8.18 -12.43 23.23
N GLN A 214 -8.12 -13.77 23.21
CA GLN A 214 -8.56 -14.59 24.34
C GLN A 214 -7.75 -14.33 25.60
N GLU A 215 -6.43 -14.23 25.50
CA GLU A 215 -5.56 -13.89 26.64
C GLU A 215 -5.87 -12.48 27.20
N ALA A 216 -6.15 -11.51 26.32
CA ALA A 216 -6.54 -10.16 26.72
C ALA A 216 -7.89 -10.13 27.47
N ILE A 217 -8.88 -10.91 27.01
CA ILE A 217 -10.18 -11.01 27.70
C ILE A 217 -10.00 -11.54 29.12
N ILE A 218 -9.17 -12.57 29.33
CA ILE A 218 -8.89 -13.11 30.67
C ILE A 218 -8.33 -12.02 31.57
N GLN A 219 -7.34 -11.23 31.11
CA GLN A 219 -6.76 -10.13 31.90
C GLN A 219 -7.78 -9.03 32.22
N ILE A 220 -8.72 -8.74 31.29
CA ILE A 220 -9.78 -7.76 31.52
C ILE A 220 -10.75 -8.28 32.59
N GLU A 221 -11.08 -9.57 32.59
CA GLU A 221 -11.95 -10.16 33.59
C GLU A 221 -11.39 -10.08 35.01
N GLU A 222 -10.06 -10.10 35.18
CA GLU A 222 -9.39 -9.88 36.46
C GLU A 222 -9.49 -8.43 36.95
N GLN A 223 -9.68 -7.45 36.05
CA GLN A 223 -9.73 -6.01 36.32
C GLN A 223 -11.19 -5.45 36.37
N LYS A 224 -12.17 -6.26 36.73
CA LYS A 224 -13.64 -5.97 36.60
C LYS A 224 -14.13 -4.66 37.22
N ASN A 225 -13.41 -4.09 38.17
CA ASN A 225 -13.81 -2.85 38.86
C ASN A 225 -13.10 -1.59 38.33
N ASP A 226 -12.27 -1.70 37.30
CA ASP A 226 -11.51 -0.58 36.78
C ASP A 226 -12.28 0.20 35.72
N LYS A 227 -12.05 1.51 35.64
CA LYS A 227 -12.67 2.40 34.64
C LYS A 227 -12.00 2.28 33.26
N PHE A 228 -10.80 1.70 33.23
CA PHE A 228 -10.03 1.44 32.01
C PHE A 228 -9.22 0.16 32.23
N PHE A 229 -8.88 -0.50 31.14
CA PHE A 229 -8.14 -1.76 31.18
C PHE A 229 -6.79 -1.59 30.50
N ILE A 230 -5.75 -2.16 31.09
CA ILE A 230 -4.42 -2.26 30.50
C ILE A 230 -4.08 -3.75 30.44
N VAL A 231 -3.86 -4.24 29.21
CA VAL A 231 -3.52 -5.63 28.94
C VAL A 231 -2.16 -5.70 28.27
N SER A 232 -1.31 -6.63 28.66
CA SER A 232 0.02 -6.81 28.06
C SER A 232 0.53 -8.22 28.26
N ASN A 233 1.35 -8.69 27.32
CA ASN A 233 2.11 -9.91 27.45
C ASN A 233 3.37 -9.80 26.58
N SER A 234 4.53 -10.16 27.13
CA SER A 234 5.82 -10.13 26.44
C SER A 234 5.90 -11.06 25.22
N ASN A 235 5.03 -12.06 25.17
CA ASN A 235 4.94 -13.03 24.07
C ASN A 235 3.95 -12.64 22.96
N TRP A 236 3.25 -11.52 23.11
CA TRP A 236 2.34 -11.06 22.07
C TRP A 236 3.10 -10.53 20.86
N HIS A 237 2.63 -10.93 19.68
CA HIS A 237 3.18 -10.48 18.43
C HIS A 237 2.77 -9.02 18.14
N HIS A 238 3.66 -8.24 17.52
CA HIS A 238 3.46 -6.80 17.31
C HIS A 238 2.43 -6.45 16.22
N GLY A 239 1.98 -7.39 15.39
CA GLY A 239 1.13 -7.06 14.26
C GLY A 239 0.06 -8.06 13.89
#